data_3abbec9c5f925435667e0b03a16e34e7
#
_entry.id   3abbec9c5f925435667e0b03a16e34e7
#
_cell.length_a   1.000
_cell.length_b   1.000
_cell.length_c   1.000
_cell.angle_alpha   90.00
_cell.angle_beta   90.00
_cell.angle_gamma   90.00
#
_symmetry.space_group_name_H-M   'P 1'
#
loop_
_entity.id
_entity.type
_entity.pdbx_description
1 polymer ?
#
loop_
_entity_poly.entity_id
_entity_poly.type
_entity_poly.pdbx_seq_one_letter_code
_entity_poly.pdbx_strand_id
1 'polypeptide(L)'
;KNGDIFENEFKKGYVDGNVVIHYANGNRFKGVYHNGKREGFCIEENKDGKRFEGNYKKDARDGRFVEKDCNGQVTAKGVYENGKRFED
;
A
#
# COMPACT_ATOMS: atom_id res chain seq x y z
N LYS A 1 -2.02 -17.49 -3.06
CA LYS A 1 -3.16 -17.50 -3.93
C LYS A 1 -2.75 -16.92 -5.28
N ASN A 2 -2.86 -17.68 -6.33
CA ASN A 2 -2.41 -17.28 -7.67
C ASN A 2 -0.94 -16.88 -7.69
N GLY A 3 -0.13 -17.48 -6.82
CA GLY A 3 1.29 -17.16 -6.75
C GLY A 3 1.62 -15.97 -5.86
N ASP A 4 0.62 -15.36 -5.23
CA ASP A 4 0.87 -14.28 -4.28
C ASP A 4 1.37 -14.85 -2.96
N ILE A 5 2.30 -14.17 -2.34
CA ILE A 5 2.88 -14.59 -1.06
C ILE A 5 2.59 -13.51 -0.03
N PHE A 6 1.97 -13.92 1.08
CA PHE A 6 1.67 -13.03 2.19
C PHE A 6 2.60 -13.32 3.35
N GLU A 7 3.24 -12.26 3.87
CA GLU A 7 3.98 -12.32 5.13
C GLU A 7 3.25 -11.37 6.06
N ASN A 8 2.57 -11.92 7.05
CA ASN A 8 1.70 -11.09 7.85
C ASN A 8 1.48 -11.66 9.24
N GLU A 9 0.90 -10.83 10.09
CA GLU A 9 0.50 -11.22 11.43
C GLU A 9 -1.00 -11.47 11.43
N PHE A 10 -1.41 -12.42 12.24
CA PHE A 10 -2.84 -12.74 12.41
C PHE A 10 -3.25 -12.49 13.84
N LYS A 11 -4.49 -12.07 14.01
CA LYS A 11 -5.07 -11.88 15.31
C LYS A 11 -6.54 -12.28 15.23
N LYS A 12 -6.91 -13.30 16.03
CA LYS A 12 -8.29 -13.80 16.07
C LYS A 12 -8.83 -14.15 14.69
N GLY A 13 -7.97 -14.69 13.83
CA GLY A 13 -8.40 -15.10 12.50
C GLY A 13 -8.42 -14.00 11.46
N TYR A 14 -8.10 -12.77 11.84
CA TYR A 14 -8.01 -11.65 10.90
C TYR A 14 -6.57 -11.29 10.63
N VAL A 15 -6.30 -10.80 9.44
CA VAL A 15 -5.01 -10.19 9.16
C VAL A 15 -4.94 -8.90 9.98
N ASP A 16 -3.89 -8.77 10.77
CA ASP A 16 -3.75 -7.63 11.68
C ASP A 16 -2.27 -7.35 11.88
N GLY A 17 -1.90 -6.05 11.92
CA GLY A 17 -0.52 -5.66 12.10
C GLY A 17 0.21 -5.48 10.78
N ASN A 18 1.52 -5.65 10.82
CA ASN A 18 2.37 -5.44 9.65
C ASN A 18 2.18 -6.55 8.63
N VAL A 19 2.06 -6.17 7.36
CA VAL A 19 1.81 -7.11 6.27
C VAL A 19 2.74 -6.79 5.11
N VAL A 20 3.33 -7.82 4.52
CA VAL A 20 4.05 -7.69 3.26
C VAL A 20 3.43 -8.69 2.29
N ILE A 21 3.04 -8.20 1.12
CA ILE A 21 2.44 -9.04 0.09
C ILE A 21 3.31 -8.98 -1.14
N HIS A 22 3.71 -10.14 -1.64
CA HIS A 22 4.45 -10.28 -2.89
C HIS A 22 3.49 -10.85 -3.91
N TYR A 23 3.06 -10.01 -4.85
CA TYR A 23 2.12 -10.44 -5.86
C TYR A 23 2.84 -11.23 -6.97
N ALA A 24 2.12 -12.14 -7.59
CA ALA A 24 2.70 -12.96 -8.64
C ALA A 24 3.21 -12.13 -9.81
N ASN A 25 2.64 -10.95 -10.04
CA ASN A 25 3.06 -10.10 -11.16
C ASN A 25 4.29 -9.25 -10.86
N GLY A 26 4.89 -9.41 -9.67
CA GLY A 26 6.09 -8.66 -9.30
C GLY A 26 5.82 -7.40 -8.49
N ASN A 27 4.56 -7.06 -8.29
CA ASN A 27 4.21 -5.93 -7.42
C ASN A 27 4.36 -6.33 -5.95
N ARG A 28 4.48 -5.34 -5.06
CA ARG A 28 4.65 -5.59 -3.65
C ARG A 28 3.90 -4.53 -2.84
N PHE A 29 3.26 -4.97 -1.77
CA PHE A 29 2.60 -4.09 -0.83
C PHE A 29 3.22 -4.30 0.54
N LYS A 30 3.54 -3.20 1.23
CA LYS A 30 4.04 -3.25 2.59
C LYS A 30 3.30 -2.21 3.40
N GLY A 31 2.59 -2.63 4.41
CA GLY A 31 1.78 -1.71 5.19
C GLY A 31 1.17 -2.37 6.41
N VAL A 32 0.07 -1.80 6.86
CA VAL A 32 -0.60 -2.22 8.08
C VAL A 32 -2.02 -2.63 7.77
N TYR A 33 -2.46 -3.74 8.36
CA TYR A 33 -3.84 -4.18 8.31
C TYR A 33 -4.44 -4.10 9.70
N HIS A 34 -5.71 -3.77 9.74
CA HIS A 34 -6.47 -3.76 10.98
C HIS A 34 -7.82 -4.39 10.70
N ASN A 35 -8.13 -5.48 11.43
CA ASN A 35 -9.37 -6.22 11.24
C ASN A 35 -9.58 -6.62 9.77
N GLY A 36 -8.51 -7.02 9.11
CA GLY A 36 -8.59 -7.50 7.74
C GLY A 36 -8.60 -6.41 6.68
N LYS A 37 -8.48 -5.16 7.06
CA LYS A 37 -8.50 -4.04 6.12
C LYS A 37 -7.21 -3.24 6.19
N ARG A 38 -6.79 -2.70 5.06
CA ARG A 38 -5.61 -1.84 5.03
C ARG A 38 -5.92 -0.57 5.81
N GLU A 39 -4.97 -0.18 6.65
CA GLU A 39 -5.16 0.95 7.54
C GLU A 39 -3.81 1.56 7.86
N GLY A 40 -3.62 2.88 7.64
CA GLY A 40 -2.39 3.54 8.00
C GLY A 40 -1.40 3.62 6.85
N PHE A 41 -0.15 3.94 7.18
CA PHE A 41 0.89 4.17 6.18
C PHE A 41 1.26 2.89 5.44
N CYS A 42 1.47 3.02 4.12
CA CYS A 42 1.88 1.88 3.32
C CYS A 42 2.82 2.32 2.21
N ILE A 43 3.53 1.33 1.66
CA ILE A 43 4.38 1.49 0.49
C ILE A 43 3.95 0.42 -0.51
N GLU A 44 3.59 0.85 -1.72
CA GLU A 44 3.26 -0.07 -2.81
C GLU A 44 4.29 0.11 -3.90
N GLU A 45 4.84 -0.98 -4.38
CA GLU A 45 5.89 -0.94 -5.37
C GLU A 45 5.53 -1.87 -6.52
N ASN A 46 5.66 -1.39 -7.76
CA ASN A 46 5.40 -2.27 -8.88
C ASN A 46 6.69 -2.92 -9.36
N LYS A 47 6.57 -3.85 -10.30
CA LYS A 47 7.73 -4.61 -10.77
C LYS A 47 8.77 -3.73 -11.45
N ASP A 48 8.38 -2.55 -11.92
CA ASP A 48 9.30 -1.63 -12.60
C ASP A 48 10.00 -0.70 -11.63
N GLY A 49 9.72 -0.83 -10.33
CA GLY A 49 10.37 -0.01 -9.31
C GLY A 49 9.65 1.27 -9.00
N LYS A 50 8.52 1.54 -9.63
CA LYS A 50 7.71 2.70 -9.26
C LYS A 50 7.06 2.46 -7.91
N ARG A 51 6.96 3.51 -7.11
CA ARG A 51 6.54 3.39 -5.73
C ARG A 51 5.45 4.39 -5.38
N PHE A 52 4.45 3.93 -4.65
CA PHE A 52 3.44 4.77 -4.04
C PHE A 52 3.65 4.70 -2.52
N GLU A 53 3.75 5.86 -1.87
CA GLU A 53 3.86 5.94 -0.41
C GLU A 53 2.71 6.81 0.07
N GLY A 54 1.85 6.25 0.88
CA GLY A 54 0.69 6.97 1.35
C GLY A 54 -0.02 6.26 2.48
N ASN A 55 -1.28 6.59 2.64
CA ASN A 55 -2.07 6.06 3.73
C ASN A 55 -3.35 5.41 3.24
N TYR A 56 -3.83 4.45 4.02
CA TYR A 56 -5.12 3.82 3.79
C TYR A 56 -6.00 4.02 5.01
N LYS A 57 -7.29 4.13 4.78
CA LYS A 57 -8.29 4.18 5.83
C LYS A 57 -9.46 3.33 5.38
N LYS A 58 -9.77 2.28 6.17
CA LYS A 58 -10.85 1.36 5.85
C LYS A 58 -10.72 0.82 4.43
N ASP A 59 -9.49 0.41 4.09
CA ASP A 59 -9.18 -0.25 2.82
C ASP A 59 -9.23 0.67 1.60
N ALA A 60 -9.32 1.98 1.80
CA ALA A 60 -9.29 2.97 0.73
C ALA A 60 -8.15 3.95 0.97
N ARG A 61 -7.56 4.44 -0.12
CA ARG A 61 -6.51 5.45 0.00
C ARG A 61 -7.09 6.71 0.60
N ASP A 62 -6.36 7.29 1.55
CA ASP A 62 -6.80 8.48 2.27
C ASP A 62 -5.60 9.25 2.80
N GLY A 63 -5.64 10.59 2.68
CA GLY A 63 -4.58 11.43 3.19
C GLY A 63 -3.46 11.66 2.19
N ARG A 64 -2.36 12.20 2.67
CA ARG A 64 -1.24 12.58 1.81
C ARG A 64 -0.57 11.37 1.18
N PHE A 65 -0.10 11.57 -0.05
CA PHE A 65 0.63 10.53 -0.76
C PHE A 65 1.80 11.14 -1.54
N VAL A 66 2.75 10.27 -1.88
CA VAL A 66 3.88 10.62 -2.73
C VAL A 66 4.11 9.43 -3.67
N GLU A 67 4.34 9.73 -4.95
CA GLU A 67 4.74 8.69 -5.91
C GLU A 67 6.15 8.97 -6.38
N LYS A 68 6.93 7.92 -6.54
CA LYS A 68 8.33 8.01 -6.94
C LYS A 68 8.61 7.06 -8.09
N ASP A 69 9.59 7.44 -8.92
CA ASP A 69 10.05 6.55 -9.99
C ASP A 69 11.09 5.57 -9.42
N CYS A 70 11.63 4.72 -10.30
CA CYS A 70 12.58 3.70 -9.88
C CYS A 70 13.90 4.28 -9.37
N ASN A 71 14.16 5.55 -9.62
CA ASN A 71 15.35 6.23 -9.13
C ASN A 71 15.10 6.97 -7.83
N GLY A 72 13.88 6.87 -7.29
CA GLY A 72 13.53 7.52 -6.05
C GLY A 72 13.12 8.97 -6.19
N GLN A 73 12.94 9.46 -7.41
CA GLN A 73 12.52 10.83 -7.64
C GLN A 73 11.01 10.95 -7.56
N VAL A 74 10.53 12.00 -6.90
CA VAL A 74 9.10 12.24 -6.76
C VAL A 74 8.50 12.60 -8.11
N THR A 75 7.50 11.84 -8.54
CA THR A 75 6.81 12.07 -9.80
C THR A 75 5.42 12.66 -9.59
N ALA A 76 4.84 12.48 -8.42
CA ALA A 76 3.54 13.04 -8.09
C ALA A 76 3.38 13.07 -6.59
N LYS A 77 2.58 14.01 -6.10
CA LYS A 77 2.22 14.06 -4.69
C LYS A 77 0.90 14.79 -4.54
N GLY A 78 0.23 14.59 -3.43
CA GLY A 78 -1.05 15.21 -3.21
C GLY A 78 -1.78 14.58 -2.04
N VAL A 79 -3.11 14.52 -2.18
CA VAL A 79 -3.98 14.04 -1.11
C VAL A 79 -5.06 13.17 -1.73
N TYR A 80 -5.41 12.07 -1.04
CA TYR A 80 -6.62 11.30 -1.34
C TYR A 80 -7.68 11.65 -0.32
N GLU A 81 -8.89 11.91 -0.80
CA GLU A 81 -10.04 12.11 0.08
C GLU A 81 -11.16 11.22 -0.40
N ASN A 82 -11.61 10.32 0.47
CA ASN A 82 -12.68 9.39 0.15
C ASN A 82 -12.40 8.62 -1.14
N GLY A 83 -11.13 8.25 -1.33
CA GLY A 83 -10.72 7.50 -2.51
C GLY A 83 -10.47 8.33 -3.75
N LYS A 84 -10.72 9.62 -3.70
CA LYS A 84 -10.49 10.52 -4.83
C LYS A 84 -9.10 11.16 -4.73
N ARG A 85 -8.43 11.27 -5.86
CA ARG A 85 -7.07 11.76 -5.93
C ARG A 85 -7.03 13.25 -6.29
N PHE A 86 -6.34 14.02 -5.48
CA PHE A 86 -6.10 15.45 -5.73
C PHE A 86 -4.60 15.67 -5.71
N GLU A 87 -4.04 15.99 -6.86
CA GLU A 87 -2.60 16.22 -6.95
C GLU A 87 -2.27 17.69 -6.70
N ASP A 88 -1.13 17.89 -6.05
CA ASP A 88 -0.60 19.23 -5.81
C ASP A 88 -0.16 19.89 -7.12
#